data_8ee51121715a99c48ee291ea81a8bbdc
#
_entry.id   8ee51121715a99c48ee291ea81a8bbdc
#
_cell.length_a   1.000
_cell.length_b   1.000
_cell.length_c   1.000
_cell.angle_alpha   90.00
_cell.angle_beta   90.00
_cell.angle_gamma   90.00
#
_symmetry.space_group_name_H-M   'P 1'
#
loop_
_entity.id
_entity.type
_entity.pdbx_description
1 polymer ?
#
loop_
_entity_poly.entity_id
_entity_poly.type
_entity_poly.pdbx_seq_one_letter_code
_entity_poly.pdbx_strand_id
1 'polypeptide(L)'
;MTRKPLAILAGALLAVTAACTAPGSTPAAPAGSGAGGGATGSITIGIKFDQPGLGLKEGSGYSGFDVEVAKFVASELGYSANQITWKEAPSAQRETLIEGGQVQLVFATYSITDARKQRVSFAGPYFIAGQDLLVRADDTSITGPDALNGKKLCSVTGSTSAKKIKDTYSQGVDLQELDTYSKCVTALAAGTLDAVTTDNVILAGYAAQDQYKGKLKVVGKTFSTERYGVGLKKGDTALCTKVNTAIAKMVSSGAWQTALDKTVGPSGFKPSGDNPPKADPCS
;
A
#
# COMPACT_ATOMS: atom_id res chain seq x y z
N MET A 1 -30.16 -46.91 46.62
CA MET A 1 -31.22 -46.55 47.58
C MET A 1 -31.80 -45.24 47.08
N THR A 2 -32.91 -45.34 46.36
CA THR A 2 -34.28 -44.93 46.77
C THR A 2 -34.37 -43.42 47.03
N ARG A 3 -35.20 -42.57 46.46
CA ARG A 3 -36.51 -42.67 45.77
C ARG A 3 -36.87 -41.30 45.18
N LYS A 4 -37.52 -41.31 44.04
CA LYS A 4 -38.49 -40.27 43.61
C LYS A 4 -39.73 -40.31 44.57
N PRO A 5 -40.69 -39.37 44.57
CA PRO A 5 -41.47 -38.82 43.45
C PRO A 5 -42.00 -37.38 43.78
N LEU A 6 -42.78 -36.69 43.05
CA LEU A 6 -44.01 -36.68 42.31
C LEU A 6 -44.57 -35.23 42.21
N ALA A 7 -44.88 -34.76 41.10
CA ALA A 7 -46.01 -34.15 40.42
C ALA A 7 -47.17 -33.49 41.24
N ILE A 8 -47.80 -32.45 40.61
CA ILE A 8 -49.23 -32.12 40.45
C ILE A 8 -49.32 -30.65 40.00
N LEU A 9 -49.71 -30.33 38.81
CA LEU A 9 -50.99 -30.17 38.08
C LEU A 9 -51.90 -29.02 38.49
N ALA A 10 -52.38 -28.33 37.43
CA ALA A 10 -53.61 -27.54 37.28
C ALA A 10 -53.52 -26.04 37.59
N GLY A 11 -54.08 -25.14 36.84
CA GLY A 11 -55.17 -25.20 35.89
C GLY A 11 -55.36 -23.85 35.15
N ALA A 12 -56.08 -23.93 34.09
CA ALA A 12 -56.43 -22.88 33.12
C ALA A 12 -57.38 -21.81 33.68
N LEU A 13 -57.30 -20.60 33.10
CA LEU A 13 -58.52 -19.80 32.87
C LEU A 13 -58.31 -18.85 31.66
N LEU A 14 -59.15 -19.05 30.64
CA LEU A 14 -59.38 -18.14 29.52
C LEU A 14 -60.15 -16.90 30.02
N ALA A 15 -59.76 -15.76 29.53
CA ALA A 15 -60.71 -14.59 29.43
C ALA A 15 -60.48 -13.90 28.08
N VAL A 16 -61.46 -14.07 27.21
CA VAL A 16 -61.64 -13.35 25.95
C VAL A 16 -62.35 -12.05 26.24
N THR A 17 -61.77 -10.92 25.85
CA THR A 17 -62.52 -9.69 25.67
C THR A 17 -62.19 -9.07 24.32
N ALA A 18 -63.17 -9.07 23.43
CA ALA A 18 -63.22 -8.31 22.22
C ALA A 18 -63.61 -6.87 22.53
N ALA A 19 -62.89 -5.87 21.92
CA ALA A 19 -63.42 -4.52 21.74
C ALA A 19 -62.72 -3.82 20.56
N CYS A 20 -63.45 -3.64 19.51
CA CYS A 20 -63.63 -2.49 18.62
C CYS A 20 -62.45 -1.74 18.02
N THR A 21 -62.43 -1.82 16.72
CA THR A 21 -61.80 -0.98 15.71
C THR A 21 -62.01 0.50 15.84
N ALA A 22 -60.90 1.30 15.63
CA ALA A 22 -60.94 2.62 15.03
C ALA A 22 -59.74 2.80 14.08
N PRO A 23 -59.92 3.42 12.88
CA PRO A 23 -58.88 3.52 11.88
C PRO A 23 -58.10 4.83 12.02
N GLY A 24 -56.79 4.78 11.89
CA GLY A 24 -56.02 6.00 11.58
C GLY A 24 -54.76 6.21 12.42
N SER A 25 -53.70 5.85 11.83
CA SER A 25 -52.34 6.42 11.82
C SER A 25 -51.29 5.33 11.78
N THR A 26 -50.74 5.08 10.63
CA THR A 26 -49.53 4.33 10.41
C THR A 26 -48.35 5.04 11.10
N PRO A 27 -47.67 4.44 12.07
CA PRO A 27 -46.39 4.96 12.51
C PRO A 27 -45.37 4.66 11.40
N ALA A 28 -44.73 5.71 10.89
CA ALA A 28 -43.57 5.58 10.01
C ALA A 28 -42.53 4.68 10.70
N ALA A 29 -42.16 3.60 10.05
CA ALA A 29 -41.04 2.79 10.44
C ALA A 29 -39.79 3.66 10.54
N PRO A 30 -38.98 3.56 11.61
CA PRO A 30 -37.71 4.24 11.61
C PRO A 30 -36.88 3.69 10.45
N ALA A 31 -36.38 4.61 9.62
CA ALA A 31 -35.41 4.30 8.60
C ALA A 31 -34.27 3.50 9.23
N GLY A 32 -34.21 2.23 8.91
CA GLY A 32 -33.14 1.35 9.34
C GLY A 32 -31.82 1.94 8.86
N SER A 33 -31.01 2.38 9.80
CA SER A 33 -29.57 2.57 9.59
C SER A 33 -29.06 1.26 9.01
N GLY A 34 -28.71 1.26 7.73
CA GLY A 34 -28.07 0.12 7.08
C GLY A 34 -26.80 -0.21 7.83
N ALA A 35 -26.88 -1.22 8.68
CA ALA A 35 -25.69 -1.88 9.20
C ALA A 35 -24.96 -2.43 7.96
N GLY A 36 -23.90 -1.74 7.52
CA GLY A 36 -22.98 -2.25 6.53
C GLY A 36 -22.49 -3.60 7.00
N GLY A 37 -22.90 -4.66 6.34
CA GLY A 37 -22.40 -6.00 6.62
C GLY A 37 -20.89 -6.00 6.40
N GLY A 38 -20.13 -6.08 7.48
CA GLY A 38 -18.67 -6.21 7.43
C GLY A 38 -18.29 -7.45 6.63
N ALA A 39 -17.18 -7.38 5.93
CA ALA A 39 -16.64 -8.52 5.21
C ALA A 39 -16.36 -9.67 6.19
N THR A 40 -16.75 -10.87 5.80
CA THR A 40 -16.44 -12.08 6.56
C THR A 40 -15.05 -12.58 6.19
N GLY A 41 -14.23 -12.98 7.19
CA GLY A 41 -12.89 -13.50 6.99
C GLY A 41 -11.79 -12.44 7.08
N SER A 42 -10.64 -12.72 6.49
CA SER A 42 -9.47 -11.83 6.47
C SER A 42 -9.06 -11.48 5.05
N ILE A 43 -8.35 -10.36 4.89
CA ILE A 43 -7.71 -9.97 3.64
C ILE A 43 -6.19 -10.01 3.80
N THR A 44 -5.48 -10.66 2.85
CA THR A 44 -4.01 -10.62 2.84
C THR A 44 -3.53 -9.55 1.89
N ILE A 45 -2.74 -8.61 2.40
CA ILE A 45 -2.22 -7.46 1.66
C ILE A 45 -0.70 -7.52 1.62
N GLY A 46 -0.16 -7.46 0.40
CA GLY A 46 1.27 -7.37 0.15
C GLY A 46 1.77 -5.93 0.30
N ILE A 47 2.83 -5.74 1.07
CA ILE A 47 3.54 -4.46 1.21
C ILE A 47 5.05 -4.68 1.19
N LYS A 48 5.83 -3.62 1.05
CA LYS A 48 7.25 -3.66 1.38
C LYS A 48 7.44 -3.72 2.89
N PHE A 49 8.54 -4.37 3.34
CA PHE A 49 8.87 -4.44 4.75
C PHE A 49 10.08 -3.59 5.13
N ASP A 50 10.76 -3.01 4.13
CA ASP A 50 12.05 -2.34 4.26
C ASP A 50 12.06 -0.86 3.83
N GLN A 51 10.92 -0.26 3.51
CA GLN A 51 10.86 1.13 2.98
C GLN A 51 10.35 2.11 4.03
N PRO A 52 11.25 2.88 4.71
CA PRO A 52 10.86 3.89 5.69
C PRO A 52 9.91 4.93 5.10
N GLY A 53 8.84 5.26 5.81
CA GLY A 53 7.81 6.19 5.38
C GLY A 53 6.78 5.64 4.38
N LEU A 54 6.98 4.45 3.81
CA LEU A 54 6.12 3.84 2.79
C LEU A 54 5.57 2.49 3.23
N GLY A 55 6.38 1.43 3.19
CA GLY A 55 6.02 0.11 3.67
C GLY A 55 7.14 -0.41 4.56
N LEU A 56 6.97 -0.32 5.88
CA LEU A 56 7.99 -0.68 6.86
C LEU A 56 7.42 -1.63 7.89
N LYS A 57 8.20 -2.68 8.21
CA LYS A 57 7.91 -3.58 9.32
C LYS A 57 8.90 -3.33 10.46
N GLU A 58 8.39 -3.01 11.64
CA GLU A 58 9.18 -2.82 12.86
C GLU A 58 8.59 -3.68 13.98
N GLY A 59 9.32 -4.69 14.39
CA GLY A 59 8.80 -5.70 15.33
C GLY A 59 7.55 -6.39 14.78
N SER A 60 6.43 -6.27 15.46
CA SER A 60 5.11 -6.75 15.01
C SER A 60 4.28 -5.68 14.29
N GLY A 61 4.75 -4.43 14.24
CA GLY A 61 4.04 -3.30 13.64
C GLY A 61 4.34 -3.11 12.16
N TYR A 62 3.43 -2.43 11.48
CA TYR A 62 3.57 -2.02 10.08
C TYR A 62 3.19 -0.55 9.96
N SER A 63 4.02 0.23 9.27
CA SER A 63 3.87 1.67 9.14
C SER A 63 4.24 2.16 7.75
N GLY A 64 3.82 3.39 7.42
CA GLY A 64 4.14 4.08 6.19
C GLY A 64 2.92 4.36 5.32
N PHE A 65 3.12 5.12 4.25
CA PHE A 65 2.05 5.63 3.38
C PHE A 65 1.30 4.49 2.68
N ASP A 66 2.01 3.50 2.11
CA ASP A 66 1.41 2.32 1.51
C ASP A 66 0.52 1.56 2.51
N VAL A 67 0.97 1.49 3.77
CA VAL A 67 0.22 0.83 4.85
C VAL A 67 -1.05 1.62 5.21
N GLU A 68 -0.98 2.95 5.29
CA GLU A 68 -2.14 3.79 5.59
C GLU A 68 -3.16 3.77 4.42
N VAL A 69 -2.71 3.81 3.15
CA VAL A 69 -3.58 3.65 1.99
C VAL A 69 -4.24 2.27 2.00
N ALA A 70 -3.47 1.22 2.27
CA ALA A 70 -3.98 -0.15 2.35
C ALA A 70 -5.02 -0.35 3.45
N LYS A 71 -4.80 0.22 4.64
CA LYS A 71 -5.77 0.20 5.75
C LYS A 71 -7.06 0.93 5.38
N PHE A 72 -6.94 2.11 4.76
CA PHE A 72 -8.11 2.88 4.33
C PHE A 72 -8.93 2.09 3.30
N VAL A 73 -8.28 1.56 2.27
CA VAL A 73 -8.94 0.75 1.25
C VAL A 73 -9.58 -0.51 1.86
N ALA A 74 -8.88 -1.22 2.74
CA ALA A 74 -9.44 -2.40 3.41
C ALA A 74 -10.68 -2.05 4.22
N SER A 75 -10.68 -0.92 4.94
CA SER A 75 -11.85 -0.42 5.68
C SER A 75 -13.04 -0.13 4.77
N GLU A 76 -12.82 0.49 3.62
CA GLU A 76 -13.88 0.75 2.62
C GLU A 76 -14.40 -0.54 1.95
N LEU A 77 -13.58 -1.60 1.93
CA LEU A 77 -13.99 -2.93 1.51
C LEU A 77 -14.71 -3.74 2.61
N GLY A 78 -14.85 -3.16 3.82
CA GLY A 78 -15.56 -3.76 4.95
C GLY A 78 -14.67 -4.58 5.90
N TYR A 79 -13.34 -4.54 5.75
CA TYR A 79 -12.41 -5.22 6.64
C TYR A 79 -11.93 -4.28 7.77
N SER A 80 -11.99 -4.74 9.00
CA SER A 80 -11.37 -4.07 10.14
C SER A 80 -9.85 -4.30 10.14
N ALA A 81 -9.11 -3.47 10.88
CA ALA A 81 -7.65 -3.52 10.92
C ALA A 81 -7.09 -4.89 11.37
N ASN A 82 -7.78 -5.57 12.29
CA ASN A 82 -7.40 -6.90 12.77
C ASN A 82 -7.71 -8.05 11.79
N GLN A 83 -8.44 -7.78 10.71
CA GLN A 83 -8.69 -8.71 9.62
C GLN A 83 -7.65 -8.59 8.49
N ILE A 84 -6.69 -7.67 8.60
CA ILE A 84 -5.62 -7.52 7.62
C ILE A 84 -4.44 -8.43 8.01
N THR A 85 -4.08 -9.34 7.12
CA THR A 85 -2.84 -10.11 7.20
C THR A 85 -1.80 -9.47 6.27
N TRP A 86 -0.70 -9.01 6.84
CA TRP A 86 0.37 -8.39 6.06
C TRP A 86 1.35 -9.44 5.55
N LYS A 87 1.70 -9.35 4.27
CA LYS A 87 2.68 -10.22 3.61
C LYS A 87 3.76 -9.38 2.95
N GLU A 88 5.01 -9.80 3.08
CA GLU A 88 6.09 -9.16 2.35
C GLU A 88 5.94 -9.38 0.84
N ALA A 89 6.05 -8.30 0.07
CA ALA A 89 5.93 -8.30 -1.38
C ALA A 89 7.17 -7.67 -2.06
N PRO A 90 8.29 -8.41 -2.10
CA PRO A 90 9.51 -7.97 -2.80
C PRO A 90 9.21 -7.70 -4.28
N SER A 91 9.96 -6.77 -4.89
CA SER A 91 9.69 -6.32 -6.25
C SER A 91 9.60 -7.44 -7.28
N ALA A 92 10.45 -8.46 -7.16
CA ALA A 92 10.47 -9.60 -8.07
C ALA A 92 9.34 -10.62 -7.86
N GLN A 93 8.57 -10.50 -6.76
CA GLN A 93 7.58 -11.52 -6.38
C GLN A 93 6.13 -11.03 -6.45
N ARG A 94 5.89 -9.73 -6.64
CA ARG A 94 4.55 -9.12 -6.54
C ARG A 94 3.54 -9.77 -7.47
N GLU A 95 3.91 -9.96 -8.73
CA GLU A 95 3.04 -10.59 -9.73
C GLU A 95 2.72 -12.05 -9.34
N THR A 96 3.73 -12.83 -8.96
CA THR A 96 3.56 -14.25 -8.57
C THR A 96 2.72 -14.41 -7.31
N LEU A 97 2.86 -13.50 -6.32
CA LEU A 97 2.04 -13.49 -5.12
C LEU A 97 0.56 -13.24 -5.42
N ILE A 98 0.27 -12.35 -6.38
CA ILE A 98 -1.09 -12.05 -6.83
C ILE A 98 -1.65 -13.22 -7.64
N GLU A 99 -0.90 -13.71 -8.64
CA GLU A 99 -1.30 -14.83 -9.50
C GLU A 99 -1.59 -16.11 -8.72
N GLY A 100 -0.75 -16.38 -7.72
CA GLY A 100 -0.89 -17.52 -6.82
C GLY A 100 -1.94 -17.35 -5.72
N GLY A 101 -2.68 -16.23 -5.70
CA GLY A 101 -3.70 -15.94 -4.69
C GLY A 101 -3.18 -15.82 -3.25
N GLN A 102 -1.87 -15.64 -3.08
CA GLN A 102 -1.24 -15.48 -1.76
C GLN A 102 -1.49 -14.10 -1.15
N VAL A 103 -1.86 -13.12 -1.97
CA VAL A 103 -2.33 -11.79 -1.58
C VAL A 103 -3.51 -11.39 -2.45
N GLN A 104 -4.46 -10.67 -1.90
CA GLN A 104 -5.58 -10.11 -2.64
C GLN A 104 -5.24 -8.75 -3.24
N LEU A 105 -4.45 -7.95 -2.51
CA LEU A 105 -4.01 -6.61 -2.93
C LEU A 105 -2.52 -6.44 -2.63
N VAL A 106 -1.84 -5.63 -3.45
CA VAL A 106 -0.43 -5.24 -3.22
C VAL A 106 -0.30 -3.72 -3.26
N PHE A 107 0.17 -3.14 -2.14
CA PHE A 107 0.54 -1.74 -1.96
C PHE A 107 2.04 -1.71 -1.63
N ALA A 108 2.90 -1.60 -2.62
CA ALA A 108 4.33 -1.82 -2.45
C ALA A 108 5.16 -0.94 -3.37
N THR A 109 4.87 0.41 -3.38
CA THR A 109 5.49 1.33 -4.35
C THR A 109 5.45 0.73 -5.76
N TYR A 110 4.26 0.25 -6.16
CA TYR A 110 4.10 -0.66 -7.28
C TYR A 110 3.78 0.09 -8.56
N SER A 111 4.80 0.52 -9.30
CA SER A 111 4.64 1.24 -10.57
C SER A 111 3.79 0.46 -11.57
N ILE A 112 2.75 1.10 -12.07
CA ILE A 112 1.89 0.61 -13.14
C ILE A 112 2.71 0.61 -14.44
N THR A 113 2.89 -0.55 -15.06
CA THR A 113 3.55 -0.69 -16.36
C THR A 113 2.79 -1.66 -17.27
N ASP A 114 2.92 -1.51 -18.58
CA ASP A 114 2.24 -2.39 -19.53
C ASP A 114 2.71 -3.84 -19.40
N ALA A 115 3.99 -4.07 -19.12
CA ALA A 115 4.51 -5.42 -18.88
C ALA A 115 3.84 -6.08 -17.66
N ARG A 116 3.64 -5.34 -16.57
CA ARG A 116 2.95 -5.84 -15.36
C ARG A 116 1.46 -6.04 -15.61
N LYS A 117 0.83 -5.14 -16.39
CA LYS A 117 -0.58 -5.29 -16.79
C LYS A 117 -0.86 -6.54 -17.61
N GLN A 118 0.13 -7.17 -18.24
CA GLN A 118 -0.07 -8.47 -18.88
C GLN A 118 -0.37 -9.58 -17.85
N ARG A 119 0.15 -9.47 -16.64
CA ARG A 119 0.09 -10.49 -15.60
C ARG A 119 -0.97 -10.20 -14.53
N VAL A 120 -1.11 -8.95 -14.13
CA VAL A 120 -2.00 -8.51 -13.04
C VAL A 120 -2.83 -7.32 -13.49
N SER A 121 -3.89 -6.99 -12.76
CA SER A 121 -4.62 -5.72 -12.91
C SER A 121 -4.16 -4.70 -11.88
N PHE A 122 -4.42 -3.43 -12.15
CA PHE A 122 -4.11 -2.32 -11.25
C PHE A 122 -5.32 -1.44 -11.03
N ALA A 123 -5.51 -1.03 -9.78
CA ALA A 123 -6.31 0.13 -9.40
C ALA A 123 -5.36 1.31 -9.07
N GLY A 124 -5.88 2.52 -9.09
CA GLY A 124 -5.09 3.74 -8.91
C GLY A 124 -4.69 4.38 -10.25
N PRO A 125 -3.63 5.19 -10.29
CA PRO A 125 -2.60 5.33 -9.25
C PRO A 125 -3.10 6.03 -7.99
N TYR A 126 -2.39 5.78 -6.87
CA TYR A 126 -2.62 6.49 -5.61
C TYR A 126 -1.48 7.46 -5.25
N PHE A 127 -0.36 7.39 -5.96
CA PHE A 127 0.80 8.27 -5.79
C PHE A 127 1.61 8.36 -7.08
N ILE A 128 2.27 9.51 -7.31
CA ILE A 128 3.24 9.73 -8.39
C ILE A 128 4.60 10.04 -7.79
N ALA A 129 5.59 9.27 -8.17
CA ALA A 129 7.00 9.46 -7.83
C ALA A 129 7.85 9.60 -9.10
N GLY A 130 9.15 9.79 -8.94
CA GLY A 130 10.11 9.76 -10.03
C GLY A 130 11.38 9.06 -9.60
N GLN A 131 11.99 8.27 -10.48
CA GLN A 131 13.29 7.65 -10.22
C GLN A 131 14.37 8.71 -10.06
N ASP A 132 15.24 8.54 -9.05
CA ASP A 132 16.33 9.44 -8.71
C ASP A 132 17.54 8.62 -8.21
N LEU A 133 18.53 9.30 -7.71
CA LEU A 133 19.76 8.73 -7.17
C LEU A 133 19.95 9.13 -5.71
N LEU A 134 20.41 8.20 -4.90
CA LEU A 134 20.93 8.42 -3.54
C LEU A 134 22.44 8.23 -3.57
N VAL A 135 23.17 9.19 -3.04
CA VAL A 135 24.63 9.22 -2.99
C VAL A 135 25.10 9.58 -1.59
N ARG A 136 26.38 9.42 -1.30
CA ARG A 136 26.96 9.97 -0.07
C ARG A 136 26.90 11.50 -0.10
N ALA A 137 26.75 12.13 1.05
CA ALA A 137 26.52 13.57 1.15
C ALA A 137 27.69 14.41 0.58
N ASP A 138 28.91 13.89 0.67
CA ASP A 138 30.15 14.51 0.15
C ASP A 138 30.40 14.24 -1.34
N ASP A 139 29.67 13.31 -1.96
CA ASP A 139 29.81 13.04 -3.41
C ASP A 139 29.22 14.20 -4.23
N THR A 140 30.08 14.82 -5.04
CA THR A 140 29.72 15.88 -5.97
C THR A 140 29.82 15.43 -7.44
N SER A 141 30.27 14.19 -7.67
CA SER A 141 30.53 13.64 -9.01
C SER A 141 29.27 13.09 -9.69
N ILE A 142 28.34 12.55 -8.90
CA ILE A 142 27.10 11.95 -9.42
C ILE A 142 25.97 12.99 -9.31
N THR A 143 25.71 13.70 -10.40
CA THR A 143 24.73 14.79 -10.49
C THR A 143 23.46 14.40 -11.27
N GLY A 144 23.34 13.15 -11.72
CA GLY A 144 22.22 12.62 -12.49
C GLY A 144 22.62 11.30 -13.16
N PRO A 145 21.69 10.65 -13.89
CA PRO A 145 21.94 9.33 -14.48
C PRO A 145 23.07 9.30 -15.51
N ASP A 146 23.35 10.41 -16.19
CA ASP A 146 24.45 10.51 -17.17
C ASP A 146 25.85 10.46 -16.53
N ALA A 147 25.93 10.68 -15.22
CA ALA A 147 27.18 10.63 -14.44
C ALA A 147 27.47 9.22 -13.84
N LEU A 148 26.72 8.20 -14.26
CA LEU A 148 26.83 6.84 -13.71
C LEU A 148 27.90 5.98 -14.42
N ASN A 149 28.51 6.46 -15.52
CA ASN A 149 29.53 5.70 -16.21
C ASN A 149 30.72 5.35 -15.30
N GLY A 150 31.10 4.08 -15.24
CA GLY A 150 32.16 3.57 -14.36
C GLY A 150 31.78 3.52 -12.87
N LYS A 151 30.54 3.80 -12.49
CA LYS A 151 30.06 3.79 -11.10
C LYS A 151 29.42 2.46 -10.73
N LYS A 152 29.58 2.08 -9.48
CA LYS A 152 28.88 0.93 -8.85
C LYS A 152 27.53 1.41 -8.36
N LEU A 153 26.48 1.04 -9.08
CA LEU A 153 25.10 1.40 -8.81
C LEU A 153 24.34 0.22 -8.24
N CYS A 154 23.52 0.43 -7.24
CA CYS A 154 22.60 -0.59 -6.74
C CYS A 154 21.15 -0.24 -7.03
N SER A 155 20.38 -1.26 -7.37
CA SER A 155 18.92 -1.23 -7.38
C SER A 155 18.37 -2.58 -6.95
N VAL A 156 17.03 -2.73 -6.99
CA VAL A 156 16.38 -3.97 -6.52
C VAL A 156 15.90 -4.79 -7.72
N THR A 157 16.20 -6.09 -7.69
CA THR A 157 15.74 -7.06 -8.68
C THR A 157 14.22 -6.97 -8.89
N GLY A 158 13.77 -6.87 -10.15
CA GLY A 158 12.36 -6.75 -10.51
C GLY A 158 11.75 -5.36 -10.33
N SER A 159 12.54 -4.35 -9.96
CA SER A 159 12.10 -2.94 -9.94
C SER A 159 12.07 -2.34 -11.35
N THR A 160 11.21 -1.33 -11.56
CA THR A 160 11.25 -0.47 -12.75
C THR A 160 12.58 0.27 -12.83
N SER A 161 13.12 0.64 -11.69
CA SER A 161 14.38 1.38 -11.58
C SER A 161 15.57 0.58 -12.09
N ALA A 162 15.71 -0.70 -11.69
CA ALA A 162 16.76 -1.58 -12.23
C ALA A 162 16.58 -1.80 -13.74
N LYS A 163 15.33 -2.02 -14.19
CA LYS A 163 15.03 -2.19 -15.61
C LYS A 163 15.41 -0.95 -16.43
N LYS A 164 15.05 0.26 -15.97
CA LYS A 164 15.37 1.50 -16.67
C LYS A 164 16.88 1.72 -16.82
N ILE A 165 17.65 1.40 -15.79
CA ILE A 165 19.12 1.47 -15.90
C ILE A 165 19.61 0.50 -16.97
N LYS A 166 19.14 -0.76 -16.97
CA LYS A 166 19.52 -1.74 -18.00
C LYS A 166 19.16 -1.30 -19.40
N ASP A 167 17.98 -0.74 -19.59
CA ASP A 167 17.46 -0.39 -20.91
C ASP A 167 18.06 0.91 -21.46
N THR A 168 18.41 1.87 -20.60
CA THR A 168 18.73 3.24 -21.02
C THR A 168 20.16 3.66 -20.68
N TYR A 169 20.70 3.18 -19.56
CA TYR A 169 21.98 3.66 -19.00
C TYR A 169 23.01 2.54 -18.80
N SER A 170 22.80 1.34 -19.40
CA SER A 170 23.60 0.15 -19.14
C SER A 170 25.06 0.25 -19.57
N GLN A 171 25.39 1.16 -20.50
CA GLN A 171 26.76 1.29 -20.97
C GLN A 171 27.63 1.95 -19.91
N GLY A 172 28.60 1.18 -19.41
CA GLY A 172 29.58 1.65 -18.45
C GLY A 172 29.11 1.73 -16.99
N VAL A 173 27.88 1.32 -16.67
CA VAL A 173 27.39 1.26 -15.29
C VAL A 173 27.55 -0.16 -14.73
N ASP A 174 28.21 -0.30 -13.58
CA ASP A 174 28.26 -1.58 -12.82
C ASP A 174 26.98 -1.66 -11.96
N LEU A 175 25.88 -2.19 -12.55
CA LEU A 175 24.60 -2.35 -11.86
C LEU A 175 24.57 -3.63 -11.05
N GLN A 176 24.52 -3.47 -9.74
CA GLN A 176 24.30 -4.55 -8.76
C GLN A 176 22.83 -4.59 -8.35
N GLU A 177 22.19 -5.76 -8.49
CA GLU A 177 20.80 -5.96 -8.09
C GLU A 177 20.74 -6.78 -6.81
N LEU A 178 20.17 -6.19 -5.77
CA LEU A 178 19.91 -6.85 -4.49
C LEU A 178 18.40 -7.12 -4.35
N ASP A 179 18.02 -7.85 -3.30
CA ASP A 179 16.61 -8.18 -3.02
C ASP A 179 15.85 -7.05 -2.30
N THR A 180 16.58 -6.17 -1.57
CA THR A 180 15.99 -5.06 -0.81
C THR A 180 16.78 -3.76 -0.96
N TYR A 181 16.08 -2.62 -0.86
CA TYR A 181 16.75 -1.32 -0.88
C TYR A 181 17.54 -1.05 0.41
N SER A 182 17.14 -1.61 1.54
CA SER A 182 17.90 -1.51 2.78
C SER A 182 19.33 -2.05 2.63
N LYS A 183 19.51 -3.17 1.91
CA LYS A 183 20.85 -3.72 1.61
C LYS A 183 21.66 -2.78 0.70
N CYS A 184 21.02 -2.22 -0.35
CA CYS A 184 21.67 -1.24 -1.22
C CYS A 184 22.16 0.00 -0.44
N VAL A 185 21.29 0.56 0.42
CA VAL A 185 21.61 1.77 1.20
C VAL A 185 22.69 1.50 2.24
N THR A 186 22.67 0.33 2.89
CA THR A 186 23.74 -0.10 3.81
C THR A 186 25.09 -0.19 3.08
N ALA A 187 25.11 -0.78 1.88
CA ALA A 187 26.32 -0.90 1.08
C ALA A 187 26.82 0.47 0.57
N LEU A 188 25.92 1.38 0.19
CA LEU A 188 26.26 2.77 -0.16
C LEU A 188 26.89 3.51 1.03
N ALA A 189 26.28 3.41 2.21
CA ALA A 189 26.79 4.04 3.42
C ALA A 189 28.16 3.49 3.85
N ALA A 190 28.40 2.21 3.60
CA ALA A 190 29.70 1.55 3.83
C ALA A 190 30.77 1.88 2.75
N GLY A 191 30.42 2.62 1.69
CA GLY A 191 31.35 3.00 0.62
C GLY A 191 31.66 1.88 -0.39
N THR A 192 30.96 0.75 -0.36
CA THR A 192 31.14 -0.35 -1.32
C THR A 192 30.39 -0.11 -2.64
N LEU A 193 29.45 0.82 -2.63
CA LEU A 193 28.70 1.33 -3.79
C LEU A 193 28.88 2.85 -3.92
N ASP A 194 28.66 3.36 -5.12
CA ASP A 194 28.73 4.80 -5.40
C ASP A 194 27.36 5.45 -5.34
N ALA A 195 26.31 4.74 -5.75
CA ALA A 195 24.94 5.23 -5.72
C ALA A 195 23.91 4.09 -5.55
N VAL A 196 22.70 4.48 -5.10
CA VAL A 196 21.49 3.65 -5.14
C VAL A 196 20.47 4.37 -6.00
N THR A 197 19.75 3.62 -6.85
CA THR A 197 18.67 4.19 -7.66
C THR A 197 17.35 3.50 -7.38
N THR A 198 16.36 4.34 -7.08
CA THR A 198 14.93 4.03 -7.03
C THR A 198 14.15 5.35 -6.99
N ASP A 199 12.89 5.31 -6.60
CA ASP A 199 12.03 6.47 -6.59
C ASP A 199 12.41 7.44 -5.47
N ASN A 200 12.36 8.73 -5.78
CA ASN A 200 12.80 9.83 -4.93
C ASN A 200 12.18 9.80 -3.52
N VAL A 201 10.89 9.40 -3.40
CA VAL A 201 10.20 9.29 -2.11
C VAL A 201 10.78 8.14 -1.26
N ILE A 202 11.17 7.01 -1.89
CA ILE A 202 11.84 5.89 -1.21
C ILE A 202 13.22 6.34 -0.72
N LEU A 203 14.00 6.99 -1.58
CA LEU A 203 15.33 7.50 -1.27
C LEU A 203 15.30 8.53 -0.14
N ALA A 204 14.31 9.42 -0.14
CA ALA A 204 14.11 10.41 0.92
C ALA A 204 13.82 9.74 2.27
N GLY A 205 12.99 8.68 2.28
CA GLY A 205 12.72 7.90 3.47
C GLY A 205 14.00 7.31 4.09
N TYR A 206 14.88 6.76 3.27
CA TYR A 206 16.17 6.24 3.75
C TYR A 206 17.11 7.36 4.22
N ALA A 207 17.26 8.43 3.43
CA ALA A 207 18.15 9.55 3.78
C ALA A 207 17.79 10.23 5.10
N ALA A 208 16.50 10.18 5.48
CA ALA A 208 15.98 10.77 6.72
C ALA A 208 16.20 9.91 7.96
N GLN A 209 16.54 8.63 7.83
CA GLN A 209 16.81 7.77 8.99
C GLN A 209 18.01 8.28 9.78
N ASP A 210 17.95 8.25 11.11
CA ASP A 210 18.97 8.81 12.01
C ASP A 210 20.39 8.33 11.68
N GLN A 211 20.53 7.08 11.31
CA GLN A 211 21.82 6.48 10.93
C GLN A 211 22.40 7.04 9.63
N TYR A 212 21.59 7.59 8.74
CA TYR A 212 21.98 8.09 7.41
C TYR A 212 21.86 9.60 7.26
N LYS A 213 21.14 10.25 8.16
CA LYS A 213 20.92 11.71 8.14
C LYS A 213 22.24 12.48 8.13
N GLY A 214 22.40 13.35 7.15
CA GLY A 214 23.63 14.09 6.90
C GLY A 214 24.78 13.28 6.28
N LYS A 215 24.64 11.96 6.13
CA LYS A 215 25.64 11.10 5.46
C LYS A 215 25.26 10.74 4.03
N LEU A 216 23.96 10.67 3.75
CA LEU A 216 23.41 10.40 2.43
C LEU A 216 22.51 11.56 1.97
N LYS A 217 22.42 11.75 0.66
CA LYS A 217 21.55 12.76 0.04
C LYS A 217 20.93 12.22 -1.25
N VAL A 218 19.68 12.63 -1.49
CA VAL A 218 19.03 12.44 -2.80
C VAL A 218 19.55 13.50 -3.75
N VAL A 219 19.88 13.14 -5.00
CA VAL A 219 20.42 14.05 -6.00
C VAL A 219 19.39 15.11 -6.40
N GLY A 220 18.11 14.76 -6.42
CA GLY A 220 17.02 15.70 -6.68
C GLY A 220 16.77 15.97 -8.17
N LYS A 221 17.18 15.04 -9.04
CA LYS A 221 16.96 15.11 -10.50
C LYS A 221 16.27 13.83 -10.97
N THR A 222 14.94 13.82 -10.86
CA THR A 222 14.15 12.68 -11.34
C THR A 222 14.25 12.50 -12.86
N PHE A 223 14.33 11.25 -13.29
CA PHE A 223 14.47 10.87 -14.70
C PHE A 223 13.46 9.82 -15.17
N SER A 224 12.38 9.63 -14.42
CA SER A 224 11.18 8.88 -14.81
C SER A 224 9.94 9.43 -14.14
N THR A 225 8.77 8.91 -14.54
CA THR A 225 7.50 9.07 -13.83
C THR A 225 7.05 7.70 -13.39
N GLU A 226 6.92 7.51 -12.08
CA GLU A 226 6.52 6.25 -11.45
C GLU A 226 5.12 6.41 -10.84
N ARG A 227 4.15 5.69 -11.40
CA ARG A 227 2.75 5.75 -11.02
C ARG A 227 2.42 4.57 -10.10
N TYR A 228 2.31 4.78 -8.79
CA TYR A 228 2.04 3.71 -7.84
C TYR A 228 0.57 3.29 -7.89
N GLY A 229 0.34 2.05 -8.27
CA GLY A 229 -0.99 1.43 -8.27
C GLY A 229 -1.10 0.31 -7.25
N VAL A 230 -2.33 -0.09 -7.03
CA VAL A 230 -2.69 -1.25 -6.22
C VAL A 230 -2.77 -2.47 -7.14
N GLY A 231 -1.85 -3.41 -6.97
CA GLY A 231 -1.89 -4.66 -7.74
C GLY A 231 -2.95 -5.60 -7.21
N LEU A 232 -3.69 -6.23 -8.12
CA LEU A 232 -4.74 -7.20 -7.83
C LEU A 232 -4.85 -8.25 -8.94
N LYS A 233 -5.65 -9.29 -8.71
CA LYS A 233 -5.82 -10.39 -9.67
C LYS A 233 -6.22 -9.88 -11.04
N LYS A 234 -5.60 -10.42 -12.07
CA LYS A 234 -5.88 -10.08 -13.48
C LYS A 234 -7.36 -10.27 -13.81
N GLY A 235 -7.96 -9.22 -14.36
CA GLY A 235 -9.37 -9.22 -14.81
C GLY A 235 -10.41 -9.01 -13.70
N ASP A 236 -10.01 -8.80 -12.43
CA ASP A 236 -10.95 -8.47 -11.35
C ASP A 236 -11.34 -6.98 -11.40
N THR A 237 -12.15 -6.62 -12.40
CA THR A 237 -12.62 -5.25 -12.59
C THR A 237 -13.55 -4.78 -11.47
N ALA A 238 -14.29 -5.70 -10.85
CA ALA A 238 -15.18 -5.39 -9.73
C ALA A 238 -14.39 -4.93 -8.50
N LEU A 239 -13.33 -5.67 -8.14
CA LEU A 239 -12.44 -5.28 -7.04
C LEU A 239 -11.67 -4.00 -7.38
N CYS A 240 -11.15 -3.88 -8.61
CA CYS A 240 -10.49 -2.66 -9.08
C CYS A 240 -11.38 -1.42 -8.90
N THR A 241 -12.65 -1.49 -9.32
CA THR A 241 -13.60 -0.37 -9.18
C THR A 241 -13.83 0.01 -7.71
N LYS A 242 -13.99 -0.97 -6.82
CA LYS A 242 -14.12 -0.71 -5.39
C LYS A 242 -12.88 -0.04 -4.80
N VAL A 243 -11.69 -0.51 -5.19
CA VAL A 243 -10.41 0.09 -4.76
C VAL A 243 -10.27 1.52 -5.28
N ASN A 244 -10.59 1.79 -6.55
CA ASN A 244 -10.57 3.13 -7.11
C ASN A 244 -11.54 4.07 -6.39
N THR A 245 -12.74 3.60 -6.04
CA THR A 245 -13.72 4.35 -5.24
C THR A 245 -13.17 4.70 -3.87
N ALA A 246 -12.52 3.73 -3.20
CA ALA A 246 -11.89 3.94 -1.90
C ALA A 246 -10.75 4.96 -1.97
N ILE A 247 -9.88 4.88 -2.99
CA ILE A 247 -8.80 5.87 -3.20
C ILE A 247 -9.39 7.27 -3.43
N ALA A 248 -10.41 7.40 -4.28
CA ALA A 248 -11.07 8.68 -4.53
C ALA A 248 -11.68 9.28 -3.24
N LYS A 249 -12.29 8.43 -2.40
CA LYS A 249 -12.82 8.83 -1.09
C LYS A 249 -11.70 9.24 -0.13
N MET A 250 -10.59 8.53 -0.11
CA MET A 250 -9.42 8.89 0.70
C MET A 250 -8.89 10.29 0.35
N VAL A 251 -8.83 10.60 -0.94
CA VAL A 251 -8.43 11.92 -1.43
C VAL A 251 -9.46 12.99 -1.06
N SER A 252 -10.74 12.78 -1.36
CA SER A 252 -11.79 13.78 -1.13
C SER A 252 -12.04 14.08 0.35
N SER A 253 -11.78 13.13 1.24
CA SER A 253 -11.91 13.31 2.69
C SER A 253 -10.69 13.99 3.34
N GLY A 254 -9.59 14.22 2.60
CA GLY A 254 -8.33 14.72 3.14
C GLY A 254 -7.46 13.66 3.85
N ALA A 255 -7.95 12.42 3.94
CA ALA A 255 -7.21 11.34 4.61
C ALA A 255 -5.91 10.99 3.87
N TRP A 256 -5.87 11.16 2.55
CA TRP A 256 -4.66 10.98 1.74
C TRP A 256 -3.55 11.93 2.17
N GLN A 257 -3.86 13.22 2.29
CA GLN A 257 -2.88 14.24 2.70
C GLN A 257 -2.44 14.01 4.15
N THR A 258 -3.39 13.70 5.05
CA THR A 258 -3.07 13.38 6.44
C THR A 258 -2.14 12.18 6.56
N ALA A 259 -2.37 11.11 5.78
CA ALA A 259 -1.51 9.94 5.75
C ALA A 259 -0.11 10.29 5.24
N LEU A 260 -0.03 11.07 4.15
CA LEU A 260 1.26 11.50 3.57
C LEU A 260 2.07 12.33 4.56
N ASP A 261 1.46 13.34 5.17
CA ASP A 261 2.13 14.24 6.12
C ASP A 261 2.65 13.47 7.34
N LYS A 262 1.87 12.50 7.82
CA LYS A 262 2.24 11.67 8.96
C LYS A 262 3.41 10.73 8.66
N THR A 263 3.50 10.17 7.46
CA THR A 263 4.40 9.05 7.15
C THR A 263 5.61 9.47 6.33
N VAL A 264 5.42 10.24 5.28
CA VAL A 264 6.47 10.72 4.38
C VAL A 264 6.96 12.11 4.80
N GLY A 265 6.08 12.95 5.34
CA GLY A 265 6.40 14.31 5.78
C GLY A 265 7.68 14.44 6.63
N PRO A 266 7.91 13.55 7.62
CA PRO A 266 9.13 13.59 8.45
C PRO A 266 10.44 13.47 7.66
N SER A 267 10.43 12.87 6.45
CA SER A 267 11.60 12.82 5.57
C SER A 267 11.96 14.16 4.91
N GLY A 268 11.09 15.17 5.03
CA GLY A 268 11.23 16.43 4.31
C GLY A 268 10.88 16.36 2.82
N PHE A 269 10.49 15.19 2.33
CA PHE A 269 10.09 15.00 0.94
C PHE A 269 8.85 15.84 0.59
N LYS A 270 8.88 16.45 -0.60
CA LYS A 270 7.74 17.18 -1.16
C LYS A 270 7.28 16.48 -2.42
N PRO A 271 6.02 16.00 -2.48
CA PRO A 271 5.49 15.39 -3.69
C PRO A 271 5.39 16.40 -4.82
N SER A 272 5.42 15.90 -6.08
CA SER A 272 5.15 16.75 -7.24
C SER A 272 3.71 17.27 -7.24
N GLY A 273 3.44 18.31 -8.04
CA GLY A 273 2.10 18.87 -8.21
C GLY A 273 1.08 17.91 -8.85
N ASP A 274 1.54 16.76 -9.34
CA ASP A 274 0.67 15.69 -9.87
C ASP A 274 0.03 14.83 -8.76
N ASN A 275 0.33 15.11 -7.49
CA ASN A 275 -0.23 14.40 -6.34
C ASN A 275 -1.30 15.23 -5.62
N PRO A 276 -2.40 14.63 -5.17
CA PRO A 276 -2.80 13.23 -5.40
C PRO A 276 -3.29 13.00 -6.83
N PRO A 277 -2.91 11.88 -7.46
CA PRO A 277 -3.31 11.57 -8.83
C PRO A 277 -4.78 11.14 -8.91
N LYS A 278 -5.34 11.27 -10.12
CA LYS A 278 -6.63 10.66 -10.46
C LYS A 278 -6.41 9.20 -10.87
N ALA A 279 -7.27 8.31 -10.38
CA ALA A 279 -7.23 6.91 -10.74
C ALA A 279 -7.58 6.68 -12.22
N ASP A 280 -6.91 5.70 -12.83
CA ASP A 280 -7.22 5.23 -14.18
C ASP A 280 -8.50 4.39 -14.21
N PRO A 281 -9.16 4.26 -15.37
CA PRO A 281 -10.20 3.26 -15.56
C PRO A 281 -9.66 1.85 -15.32
N CYS A 282 -10.48 0.99 -14.70
CA CYS A 282 -10.18 -0.43 -14.55
C CYS A 282 -10.22 -1.17 -15.89
N SER A 283 -9.21 -2.02 -16.12
CA SER A 283 -9.08 -2.80 -17.37
C SER A 283 -8.67 -4.25 -17.08
#